data_bb5652963119cc3bb23a14c39eac710a
#
_entry.id   bb5652963119cc3bb23a14c39eac710a
#
_cell.length_a   1.000
_cell.length_b   1.000
_cell.length_c   1.000
_cell.angle_alpha   90.00
_cell.angle_beta   90.00
_cell.angle_gamma   90.00
#
_symmetry.space_group_name_H-M   'P 1'
#
loop_
_entity.id
_entity.type
_entity.pdbx_description
1 polymer ?
#
loop_
_entity_poly.entity_id
_entity_poly.type
_entity_poly.pdbx_seq_one_letter_code
_entity_poly.pdbx_strand_id
1 'polypeptide(L)'
;MSKRKFRVYLDNCCFNRPYDNQDDIKIKIESLAKLFIQDAIKNKQIELIWSYILKFENDQNPYLDKQIAIEKWEELSVSNVVENDEILKNAESISSLGIKSLDALHIACAISEKCDYFLTTDRGILKKFGLINSIILINPIEFVSILEEL
;
A
#
# COMPACT_ATOMS: atom_id res chain seq x y z
N MET A 1 -16.04 -24.07 3.87
CA MET A 1 -14.96 -23.57 2.97
C MET A 1 -14.50 -22.19 3.44
N SER A 2 -13.24 -22.04 3.76
CA SER A 2 -12.72 -20.73 4.13
C SER A 2 -12.58 -19.85 2.88
N LYS A 3 -13.04 -18.60 2.98
CA LYS A 3 -12.83 -17.62 1.91
C LYS A 3 -11.36 -17.23 1.87
N ARG A 4 -10.83 -17.03 0.66
CA ARG A 4 -9.49 -16.47 0.48
C ARG A 4 -9.46 -15.06 1.05
N LYS A 5 -8.45 -14.76 1.85
CA LYS A 5 -8.27 -13.40 2.37
C LYS A 5 -7.78 -12.48 1.27
N PHE A 6 -8.20 -11.22 1.31
CA PHE A 6 -7.63 -10.21 0.44
C PHE A 6 -6.17 -9.98 0.80
N ARG A 7 -5.36 -9.81 -0.22
CA ARG A 7 -3.97 -9.46 -0.09
C ARG A 7 -3.80 -8.01 -0.52
N VAL A 8 -3.22 -7.20 0.36
CA VAL A 8 -3.13 -5.75 0.15
C VAL A 8 -1.68 -5.27 0.24
N TYR A 9 -1.40 -4.25 -0.54
CA TYR A 9 -0.15 -3.50 -0.48
C TYR A 9 -0.50 -2.06 -0.12
N LEU A 10 0.13 -1.54 0.92
CA LEU A 10 -0.06 -0.15 1.33
C LEU A 10 1.11 0.69 0.84
N ASP A 11 0.82 1.73 0.07
CA ASP A 11 1.82 2.71 -0.34
C ASP A 11 2.37 3.42 0.91
N ASN A 12 3.60 3.91 0.81
CA ASN A 12 4.27 4.58 1.94
C ASN A 12 3.45 5.74 2.52
N CYS A 13 2.74 6.47 1.67
CA CYS A 13 1.87 7.57 2.12
C CYS A 13 0.81 7.08 3.11
N CYS A 14 0.31 5.85 2.96
CA CYS A 14 -0.68 5.29 3.88
C CYS A 14 -0.08 5.07 5.27
N PHE A 15 1.17 4.61 5.35
CA PHE A 15 1.83 4.43 6.65
C PHE A 15 2.12 5.76 7.33
N ASN A 16 2.36 6.82 6.58
CA ASN A 16 2.68 8.13 7.12
C ASN A 16 1.45 8.97 7.47
N ARG A 17 0.28 8.69 6.87
CA ARG A 17 -0.94 9.50 7.03
C ARG A 17 -1.31 9.77 8.50
N PRO A 18 -1.27 8.79 9.42
CA PRO A 18 -1.59 9.06 10.83
C PRO A 18 -0.66 10.07 11.51
N TYR A 19 0.51 10.34 10.93
CA TYR A 19 1.50 11.29 11.46
C TYR A 19 1.43 12.65 10.78
N ASP A 20 0.60 12.80 9.73
CA ASP A 20 0.43 14.05 9.01
C ASP A 20 -0.49 15.02 9.77
N ASN A 21 -0.62 16.25 9.26
CA ASN A 21 -1.42 17.28 9.90
C ASN A 21 -2.90 16.89 9.96
N GLN A 22 -3.39 16.59 11.16
CA GLN A 22 -4.77 16.16 11.38
C GLN A 22 -5.78 17.31 11.38
N ASP A 23 -5.33 18.56 11.21
CA ASP A 23 -6.24 19.71 11.04
C ASP A 23 -6.90 19.69 9.66
N ASP A 24 -6.26 19.04 8.68
CA ASP A 24 -6.87 18.80 7.36
C ASP A 24 -7.87 17.66 7.50
N ILE A 25 -9.16 17.94 7.21
CA ILE A 25 -10.22 16.96 7.41
C ILE A 25 -10.07 15.72 6.55
N LYS A 26 -9.58 15.87 5.32
CA LYS A 26 -9.34 14.75 4.43
C LYS A 26 -8.24 13.84 4.96
N ILE A 27 -7.15 14.44 5.44
CA ILE A 27 -6.05 13.68 6.06
C ILE A 27 -6.56 12.94 7.29
N LYS A 28 -7.40 13.59 8.10
CA LYS A 28 -7.97 12.96 9.29
C LYS A 28 -8.82 11.75 8.95
N ILE A 29 -9.68 11.86 7.93
CA ILE A 29 -10.53 10.75 7.50
C ILE A 29 -9.67 9.61 6.93
N GLU A 30 -8.66 9.92 6.13
CA GLU A 30 -7.74 8.91 5.60
C GLU A 30 -6.96 8.22 6.72
N SER A 31 -6.57 8.97 7.76
CA SER A 31 -5.88 8.41 8.93
C SER A 31 -6.77 7.43 9.69
N LEU A 32 -8.04 7.77 9.89
CA LEU A 32 -8.99 6.88 10.56
C LEU A 32 -9.22 5.60 9.76
N ALA A 33 -9.37 5.72 8.44
CA ALA A 33 -9.50 4.56 7.56
C ALA A 33 -8.25 3.67 7.66
N LYS A 34 -7.07 4.28 7.67
CA LYS A 34 -5.80 3.56 7.77
C LYS A 34 -5.71 2.78 9.08
N LEU A 35 -6.12 3.39 10.19
CA LEU A 35 -6.11 2.70 11.49
C LEU A 35 -7.06 1.51 11.50
N PHE A 36 -8.21 1.63 10.86
CA PHE A 36 -9.15 0.53 10.70
C PHE A 36 -8.55 -0.63 9.91
N ILE A 37 -7.83 -0.29 8.82
CA ILE A 37 -7.14 -1.28 7.98
C ILE A 37 -6.02 -1.95 8.76
N GLN A 38 -5.28 -1.19 9.57
CA GLN A 38 -4.23 -1.75 10.43
C GLN A 38 -4.78 -2.78 11.41
N ASP A 39 -5.95 -2.51 11.98
CA ASP A 39 -6.61 -3.49 12.86
C ASP A 39 -6.97 -4.77 12.11
N ALA A 40 -7.47 -4.64 10.88
CA ALA A 40 -7.79 -5.81 10.06
C ALA A 40 -6.53 -6.65 9.76
N ILE A 41 -5.38 -6.01 9.57
CA ILE A 41 -4.11 -6.70 9.37
C ILE A 41 -3.70 -7.43 10.65
N LYS A 42 -3.75 -6.75 11.79
CA LYS A 42 -3.39 -7.33 13.10
C LYS A 42 -4.28 -8.51 13.45
N ASN A 43 -5.56 -8.43 13.12
CA ASN A 43 -6.54 -9.49 13.37
C ASN A 43 -6.53 -10.57 12.30
N LYS A 44 -5.62 -10.49 11.34
CA LYS A 44 -5.43 -11.47 10.26
C LYS A 44 -6.68 -11.63 9.38
N GLN A 45 -7.48 -10.59 9.26
CA GLN A 45 -8.62 -10.55 8.34
C GLN A 45 -8.18 -10.34 6.89
N ILE A 46 -7.07 -9.61 6.71
CA ILE A 46 -6.43 -9.38 5.41
C ILE A 46 -4.94 -9.62 5.54
N GLU A 47 -4.29 -9.88 4.40
CA GLU A 47 -2.85 -10.14 4.35
C GLU A 47 -2.12 -8.91 3.84
N LEU A 48 -1.07 -8.50 4.54
CA LEU A 48 -0.22 -7.36 4.16
C LEU A 48 1.02 -7.87 3.43
N ILE A 49 1.38 -7.20 2.34
CA ILE A 49 2.64 -7.42 1.63
C ILE A 49 3.57 -6.23 1.90
N TRP A 50 4.79 -6.52 2.30
CA TRP A 50 5.88 -5.56 2.47
C TRP A 50 6.85 -5.68 1.31
N SER A 51 7.71 -4.68 1.09
CA SER A 51 8.68 -4.72 0.00
C SER A 51 9.96 -3.96 0.32
N TYR A 52 11.01 -4.26 -0.43
CA TYR A 52 12.28 -3.54 -0.35
C TYR A 52 12.12 -2.04 -0.68
N ILE A 53 11.14 -1.68 -1.52
CA ILE A 53 10.87 -0.28 -1.86
C ILE A 53 10.24 0.46 -0.68
N LEU A 54 9.34 -0.19 0.06
CA LEU A 54 8.79 0.39 1.29
C LEU A 54 9.90 0.66 2.30
N LYS A 55 10.81 -0.29 2.45
CA LYS A 55 11.98 -0.11 3.33
C LYS A 55 12.84 1.06 2.86
N PHE A 56 13.13 1.13 1.56
CA PHE A 56 13.92 2.22 0.98
C PHE A 56 13.30 3.58 1.27
N GLU A 57 12.00 3.74 1.01
CA GLU A 57 11.32 5.01 1.28
C GLU A 57 11.27 5.33 2.77
N ASN A 58 10.98 4.33 3.60
CA ASN A 58 10.90 4.55 5.04
C ASN A 58 12.26 4.92 5.63
N ASP A 59 13.35 4.40 5.08
CA ASP A 59 14.71 4.76 5.50
C ASP A 59 15.02 6.25 5.25
N GLN A 60 14.26 6.91 4.36
CA GLN A 60 14.38 8.35 4.10
C GLN A 60 13.56 9.20 5.07
N ASN A 61 12.78 8.58 5.94
CA ASN A 61 11.95 9.29 6.91
C ASN A 61 12.87 10.02 7.92
N PRO A 62 12.75 11.36 8.05
CA PRO A 62 13.66 12.12 8.92
C PRO A 62 13.35 11.96 10.42
N TYR A 63 12.22 11.35 10.76
CA TYR A 63 11.79 11.17 12.15
C TYR A 63 11.99 9.71 12.55
N LEU A 64 13.04 9.46 13.34
CA LEU A 64 13.46 8.10 13.70
C LEU A 64 12.37 7.29 14.40
N ASP A 65 11.61 7.91 15.29
CA ASP A 65 10.51 7.26 16.00
C ASP A 65 9.42 6.78 15.04
N LYS A 66 9.08 7.59 14.04
CA LYS A 66 8.10 7.23 13.01
C LYS A 66 8.65 6.14 12.09
N GLN A 67 9.91 6.26 11.72
CA GLN A 67 10.59 5.27 10.90
C GLN A 67 10.54 3.88 11.53
N ILE A 68 10.86 3.81 12.82
CA ILE A 68 10.85 2.55 13.59
C ILE A 68 9.41 1.99 13.67
N ALA A 69 8.44 2.85 13.96
CA ALA A 69 7.04 2.44 14.08
C ALA A 69 6.49 1.87 12.76
N ILE A 70 6.84 2.48 11.64
CA ILE A 70 6.41 2.02 10.32
C ILE A 70 7.10 0.72 9.94
N GLU A 71 8.40 0.59 10.22
CA GLU A 71 9.17 -0.61 9.90
C GLU A 71 8.64 -1.85 10.61
N LYS A 72 8.03 -1.69 11.78
CA LYS A 72 7.43 -2.82 12.52
C LYS A 72 6.30 -3.50 11.76
N TRP A 73 5.69 -2.83 10.80
CA TRP A 73 4.64 -3.43 9.97
C TRP A 73 5.16 -4.58 9.11
N GLU A 74 6.47 -4.59 8.81
CA GLU A 74 7.09 -5.71 8.10
C GLU A 74 6.87 -7.03 8.84
N GLU A 75 6.91 -7.01 10.17
CA GLU A 75 6.72 -8.21 10.99
C GLU A 75 5.31 -8.79 10.86
N LEU A 76 4.33 -7.96 10.51
CA LEU A 76 2.95 -8.37 10.32
C LEU A 76 2.66 -8.79 8.89
N SER A 77 3.59 -8.56 7.96
CA SER A 77 3.40 -8.92 6.56
C SER A 77 3.54 -10.44 6.37
N VAL A 78 2.80 -10.97 5.40
CA VAL A 78 2.90 -12.39 5.05
C VAL A 78 4.04 -12.66 4.07
N SER A 79 4.53 -11.61 3.40
CA SER A 79 5.64 -11.71 2.46
C SER A 79 6.35 -10.38 2.34
N ASN A 80 7.67 -10.43 2.14
CA ASN A 80 8.51 -9.27 1.89
C ASN A 80 9.13 -9.43 0.50
N VAL A 81 8.71 -8.58 -0.43
CA VAL A 81 9.16 -8.65 -1.83
C VAL A 81 10.58 -8.13 -1.94
N VAL A 82 11.43 -8.91 -2.62
CA VAL A 82 12.78 -8.49 -2.97
C VAL A 82 12.87 -8.20 -4.47
N GLU A 83 13.84 -7.37 -4.86
CA GLU A 83 14.01 -6.98 -6.26
C GLU A 83 14.34 -8.18 -7.14
N ASN A 84 13.73 -8.19 -8.32
CA ASN A 84 14.08 -9.15 -9.38
C ASN A 84 13.82 -8.52 -10.75
N ASP A 85 14.30 -9.18 -11.82
CA ASP A 85 14.21 -8.65 -13.19
C ASP A 85 12.76 -8.48 -13.66
N GLU A 86 11.88 -9.38 -13.27
CA GLU A 86 10.47 -9.33 -13.66
C GLU A 86 9.79 -8.09 -13.07
N ILE A 87 10.06 -7.79 -11.80
CA ILE A 87 9.53 -6.59 -11.14
C ILE A 87 10.02 -5.33 -11.87
N LEU A 88 11.30 -5.28 -12.22
CA LEU A 88 11.86 -4.12 -12.91
C LEU A 88 11.24 -3.92 -14.29
N LYS A 89 11.02 -5.00 -15.04
CA LYS A 89 10.35 -4.93 -16.35
C LYS A 89 8.91 -4.46 -16.23
N ASN A 90 8.17 -5.00 -15.27
CA ASN A 90 6.80 -4.60 -15.03
C ASN A 90 6.72 -3.13 -14.59
N ALA A 91 7.66 -2.69 -13.77
CA ALA A 91 7.73 -1.30 -13.34
C ALA A 91 7.94 -0.34 -14.53
N GLU A 92 8.79 -0.72 -15.50
CA GLU A 92 8.97 0.06 -16.74
C GLU A 92 7.66 0.19 -17.51
N SER A 93 6.94 -0.91 -17.67
CA SER A 93 5.65 -0.91 -18.37
C SER A 93 4.63 -0.04 -17.67
N ILE A 94 4.58 -0.11 -16.35
CA ILE A 94 3.65 0.69 -15.53
C ILE A 94 4.03 2.17 -15.62
N SER A 95 5.33 2.47 -15.56
CA SER A 95 5.82 3.86 -15.68
C SER A 95 5.45 4.47 -17.01
N SER A 96 5.38 3.68 -18.08
CA SER A 96 4.99 4.16 -19.41
C SER A 96 3.55 4.66 -19.46
N LEU A 97 2.73 4.29 -18.48
CA LEU A 97 1.35 4.77 -18.35
C LEU A 97 1.26 6.17 -17.71
N GLY A 98 2.39 6.79 -17.40
CA GLY A 98 2.43 8.11 -16.77
C GLY A 98 2.51 8.06 -15.25
N ILE A 99 2.88 6.92 -14.68
CA ILE A 99 3.10 6.74 -13.24
C ILE A 99 4.58 6.95 -12.95
N LYS A 100 4.89 7.68 -11.86
CA LYS A 100 6.28 7.94 -11.46
C LYS A 100 7.02 6.63 -11.20
N SER A 101 8.32 6.60 -11.51
CA SER A 101 9.14 5.40 -11.45
C SER A 101 9.07 4.68 -10.10
N LEU A 102 9.15 5.42 -9.00
CA LEU A 102 9.10 4.82 -7.65
C LEU A 102 7.73 4.22 -7.37
N ASP A 103 6.66 4.92 -7.74
CA ASP A 103 5.30 4.41 -7.59
C ASP A 103 5.07 3.17 -8.44
N ALA A 104 5.63 3.16 -9.64
CA ALA A 104 5.55 2.00 -10.53
C ALA A 104 6.25 0.79 -9.92
N LEU A 105 7.36 0.98 -9.22
CA LEU A 105 8.05 -0.10 -8.50
C LEU A 105 7.19 -0.67 -7.39
N HIS A 106 6.52 0.18 -6.62
CA HIS A 106 5.60 -0.28 -5.58
C HIS A 106 4.48 -1.15 -6.17
N ILE A 107 3.87 -0.67 -7.25
CA ILE A 107 2.77 -1.40 -7.91
C ILE A 107 3.28 -2.73 -8.48
N ALA A 108 4.45 -2.73 -9.09
CA ALA A 108 5.05 -3.96 -9.62
C ALA A 108 5.33 -4.98 -8.51
N CYS A 109 5.80 -4.53 -7.35
CA CYS A 109 5.98 -5.40 -6.18
C CYS A 109 4.66 -6.02 -5.74
N ALA A 110 3.61 -5.22 -5.68
CA ALA A 110 2.28 -5.68 -5.28
C ALA A 110 1.75 -6.73 -6.26
N ILE A 111 1.93 -6.50 -7.56
CA ILE A 111 1.50 -7.45 -8.60
C ILE A 111 2.27 -8.76 -8.49
N SER A 112 3.57 -8.71 -8.22
CA SER A 112 4.42 -9.91 -8.14
C SER A 112 3.95 -10.88 -7.05
N GLU A 113 3.35 -10.37 -5.98
CA GLU A 113 2.82 -11.17 -4.88
C GLU A 113 1.30 -11.37 -5.00
N LYS A 114 0.74 -11.06 -6.17
CA LYS A 114 -0.69 -11.25 -6.46
C LYS A 114 -1.61 -10.53 -5.48
N CYS A 115 -1.26 -9.30 -5.13
CA CYS A 115 -2.12 -8.47 -4.31
C CYS A 115 -3.42 -8.16 -5.04
N ASP A 116 -4.51 -8.14 -4.30
CA ASP A 116 -5.83 -7.77 -4.84
C ASP A 116 -5.96 -6.26 -4.93
N TYR A 117 -5.40 -5.54 -3.95
CA TYR A 117 -5.55 -4.09 -3.84
C TYR A 117 -4.22 -3.41 -3.55
N PHE A 118 -4.02 -2.28 -4.20
CA PHE A 118 -2.95 -1.34 -3.91
C PHE A 118 -3.59 -0.08 -3.31
N LEU A 119 -3.34 0.16 -2.03
CA LEU A 119 -3.94 1.28 -1.30
C LEU A 119 -3.00 2.48 -1.33
N THR A 120 -3.52 3.62 -1.78
CA THR A 120 -2.76 4.86 -1.85
C THR A 120 -3.67 6.06 -1.69
N THR A 121 -3.10 7.17 -1.22
CA THR A 121 -3.76 8.48 -1.18
C THR A 121 -3.30 9.39 -2.33
N ASP A 122 -2.36 8.92 -3.15
CA ASP A 122 -1.79 9.69 -4.25
C ASP A 122 -2.78 9.78 -5.41
N ARG A 123 -3.22 10.99 -5.72
CA ARG A 123 -4.19 11.24 -6.80
C ARG A 123 -3.62 10.90 -8.17
N GLY A 124 -2.30 11.07 -8.36
CA GLY A 124 -1.65 10.73 -9.62
C GLY A 124 -1.75 9.24 -9.95
N ILE A 125 -1.67 8.39 -8.92
CA ILE A 125 -1.85 6.95 -9.05
C ILE A 125 -3.33 6.62 -9.23
N LEU A 126 -4.19 7.18 -8.39
CA LEU A 126 -5.64 6.89 -8.41
C LEU A 126 -6.29 7.26 -9.73
N LYS A 127 -5.80 8.29 -10.43
CA LYS A 127 -6.29 8.68 -11.76
C LYS A 127 -6.04 7.60 -12.81
N LYS A 128 -5.12 6.69 -12.56
CA LYS A 128 -4.78 5.60 -13.48
C LYS A 128 -5.62 4.35 -13.22
N PHE A 129 -6.66 4.47 -12.41
CA PHE A 129 -7.62 3.41 -12.15
C PHE A 129 -8.13 2.81 -13.47
N GLY A 130 -8.11 1.50 -13.55
CA GLY A 130 -8.57 0.77 -14.75
C GLY A 130 -7.54 0.59 -15.84
N LEU A 131 -6.38 1.28 -15.79
CA LEU A 131 -5.32 1.09 -16.77
C LEU A 131 -4.45 -0.14 -16.49
N ILE A 132 -4.48 -0.63 -15.26
CA ILE A 132 -3.74 -1.82 -14.83
C ILE A 132 -4.77 -2.87 -14.43
N ASN A 133 -4.81 -3.98 -15.17
CA ASN A 133 -5.84 -5.01 -14.97
C ASN A 133 -5.51 -5.99 -13.85
N SER A 134 -4.24 -6.07 -13.45
CA SER A 134 -3.75 -7.09 -12.51
C SER A 134 -4.03 -6.74 -11.05
N ILE A 135 -4.36 -5.49 -10.75
CA ILE A 135 -4.52 -5.02 -9.38
C ILE A 135 -5.49 -3.83 -9.35
N ILE A 136 -6.19 -3.67 -8.25
CA ILE A 136 -7.12 -2.54 -8.08
C ILE A 136 -6.41 -1.45 -7.27
N LEU A 137 -6.29 -0.25 -7.87
CA LEU A 137 -5.76 0.95 -7.23
C LEU A 137 -6.89 1.64 -6.49
N ILE A 138 -6.79 1.80 -5.18
CA ILE A 138 -7.91 2.26 -4.36
C ILE A 138 -7.44 3.13 -3.19
N ASN A 139 -8.29 4.07 -2.80
CA ASN A 139 -8.06 4.90 -1.62
C ASN A 139 -8.46 4.12 -0.36
N PRO A 140 -7.76 4.31 0.77
CA PRO A 140 -8.09 3.62 2.03
C PRO A 140 -9.54 3.78 2.48
N ILE A 141 -10.14 4.94 2.25
CA ILE A 141 -11.54 5.18 2.66
C ILE A 141 -12.49 4.26 1.91
N GLU A 142 -12.31 4.14 0.59
CA GLU A 142 -13.13 3.25 -0.24
C GLU A 142 -12.89 1.79 0.12
N PHE A 143 -11.64 1.44 0.47
CA PHE A 143 -11.31 0.07 0.85
C PHE A 143 -12.00 -0.36 2.16
N VAL A 144 -12.16 0.56 3.11
CA VAL A 144 -12.90 0.27 4.35
C VAL A 144 -14.34 -0.18 4.04
N SER A 145 -14.98 0.45 3.06
CA SER A 145 -16.33 0.05 2.64
C SER A 145 -16.36 -1.40 2.14
N ILE A 146 -15.30 -1.80 1.43
CA ILE A 146 -15.18 -3.19 0.95
C ILE A 146 -15.00 -4.15 2.12
N LEU A 147 -14.21 -3.79 3.12
CA LEU A 147 -14.00 -4.62 4.31
C LEU A 147 -15.30 -4.84 5.09
N GLU A 148 -16.16 -3.83 5.17
CA GLU A 148 -17.43 -3.93 5.87
C GLU A 148 -18.40 -4.91 5.22
N GLU A 149 -18.24 -5.18 3.93
CA GLU A 149 -19.09 -6.12 3.18
C GLU A 149 -18.64 -7.58 3.35
N LEU A 150 -17.51 -7.81 3.99
CA LEU A 150 -17.03 -9.17 4.28
C LEU A 150 -17.76 -9.78 5.49
#